data_2337302e2598ff649e3163202383f449
#
_entry.id   2337302e2598ff649e3163202383f449
#
_cell.length_a   1.000
_cell.length_b   1.000
_cell.length_c   1.000
_cell.angle_alpha   90.00
_cell.angle_beta   90.00
_cell.angle_gamma   90.00
#
_symmetry.space_group_name_H-M   'P 1'
#
loop_
_entity.id
_entity.type
_entity.pdbx_description
1 polymer ?
#
loop_
_entity_poly.entity_id
_entity_poly.type
_entity_poly.pdbx_seq_one_letter_code
_entity_poly.pdbx_strand_id
1 'polypeptide(L)'
;MKSVIFSIYIQIPEEDLDNPGWYNEEGKLQDTDKSKQTKDYFAKYYDKLKQRQVDYARTLGVDYILHEYDDDYTKYVSYFKKNYPQISVYDIINFYKQELMKRYAHKYDEVCYLDFDVIPNTDDSIFDVVKHDEFGCAESNREAEWGKTVETKWYNTCIRNPSSKYWNCHAMLNEIGLDPDTDVFNTGIMVA
;
A
#
# COMPACT_ATOMS: atom_id res chain seq x y z
N MET A 1 -24.15 -12.00 3.36
CA MET A 1 -23.15 -10.95 3.42
C MET A 1 -22.30 -11.10 2.17
N LYS A 2 -22.07 -10.02 1.44
CA LYS A 2 -21.29 -10.05 0.20
C LYS A 2 -19.93 -9.42 0.48
N SER A 3 -18.88 -10.21 0.37
CA SER A 3 -17.52 -9.81 0.75
C SER A 3 -16.58 -9.86 -0.45
N VAL A 4 -15.57 -9.01 -0.47
CA VAL A 4 -14.58 -8.95 -1.54
C VAL A 4 -13.16 -8.78 -0.98
N ILE A 5 -12.22 -9.51 -1.57
CA ILE A 5 -10.79 -9.24 -1.43
C ILE A 5 -10.31 -8.64 -2.74
N PHE A 6 -9.55 -7.56 -2.68
CA PHE A 6 -8.93 -7.02 -3.87
C PHE A 6 -7.46 -6.66 -3.66
N SER A 7 -6.72 -6.65 -4.75
CA SER A 7 -5.30 -6.29 -4.80
C SER A 7 -5.02 -5.38 -5.98
N ILE A 8 -3.90 -4.70 -5.92
CA ILE A 8 -3.42 -3.83 -7.00
C ILE A 8 -2.04 -4.31 -7.44
N TYR A 9 -1.91 -4.57 -8.73
CA TYR A 9 -0.66 -4.86 -9.40
C TYR A 9 -0.54 -3.99 -10.66
N ILE A 10 0.00 -2.79 -10.51
CA ILE A 10 0.10 -1.83 -11.61
C ILE A 10 1.56 -1.72 -12.02
N GLN A 11 1.86 -2.24 -13.21
CA GLN A 11 3.13 -2.02 -13.90
C GLN A 11 2.98 -0.85 -14.86
N ILE A 12 3.41 0.32 -14.43
CA ILE A 12 3.39 1.52 -15.26
C ILE A 12 4.46 1.35 -16.35
N PRO A 13 4.11 1.48 -17.65
CA PRO A 13 5.07 1.51 -18.74
C PRO A 13 6.13 2.60 -18.53
N GLU A 14 7.35 2.37 -19.00
CA GLU A 14 8.44 3.33 -18.81
C GLU A 14 8.16 4.70 -19.42
N GLU A 15 7.47 4.71 -20.55
CA GLU A 15 7.03 5.93 -21.26
C GLU A 15 6.02 6.76 -20.47
N ASP A 16 5.28 6.15 -19.55
CA ASP A 16 4.27 6.81 -18.73
C ASP A 16 4.81 7.23 -17.34
N LEU A 17 6.06 6.87 -17.03
CA LEU A 17 6.70 7.27 -15.79
C LEU A 17 7.16 8.73 -15.86
N ASP A 18 6.66 9.56 -14.99
CA ASP A 18 7.05 10.96 -14.83
C ASP A 18 8.13 11.18 -13.76
N ASN A 19 8.45 10.14 -13.00
CA ASN A 19 9.53 10.14 -12.05
C ASN A 19 10.19 8.74 -12.03
N PRO A 20 11.31 8.56 -12.75
CA PRO A 20 11.91 7.24 -12.95
C PRO A 20 12.60 6.66 -11.70
N GLY A 21 12.63 7.35 -10.56
CA GLY A 21 13.33 6.84 -9.39
C GLY A 21 13.14 7.66 -8.12
N TRP A 22 13.73 7.17 -7.04
CA TRP A 22 13.77 7.81 -5.74
C TRP A 22 14.91 8.82 -5.68
N TYR A 23 14.66 9.99 -5.09
CA TYR A 23 15.72 10.95 -4.82
C TYR A 23 16.24 10.79 -3.38
N ASN A 24 17.57 10.84 -3.21
CA ASN A 24 18.15 10.91 -1.87
C ASN A 24 18.08 12.33 -1.28
N GLU A 25 18.57 12.49 -0.06
CA GLU A 25 18.60 13.79 0.63
C GLU A 25 19.39 14.86 -0.12
N GLU A 26 20.32 14.46 -0.99
CA GLU A 26 21.10 15.37 -1.85
C GLU A 26 20.37 15.70 -3.18
N GLY A 27 19.14 15.22 -3.37
CA GLY A 27 18.41 15.40 -4.62
C GLY A 27 18.95 14.56 -5.78
N LYS A 28 19.82 13.58 -5.50
CA LYS A 28 20.32 12.66 -6.52
C LYS A 28 19.37 11.49 -6.68
N LEU A 29 19.07 11.17 -7.93
CA LEU A 29 18.27 10.00 -8.30
C LEU A 29 18.92 8.74 -7.71
N GLN A 30 18.22 8.12 -6.76
CA GLN A 30 18.63 6.86 -6.18
C GLN A 30 18.05 5.72 -6.99
N ASP A 31 18.97 4.90 -7.37
CA ASP A 31 18.87 3.49 -7.73
C ASP A 31 17.57 3.05 -8.43
N THR A 32 17.56 3.23 -9.72
CA THR A 32 16.71 2.51 -10.66
C THR A 32 16.84 0.98 -10.50
N ASP A 33 17.94 0.47 -9.97
CA ASP A 33 18.17 -0.95 -9.78
C ASP A 33 17.21 -1.57 -8.75
N LYS A 34 16.91 -0.87 -7.66
CA LYS A 34 15.95 -1.39 -6.66
C LYS A 34 14.52 -1.44 -7.21
N SER A 35 14.09 -0.41 -7.92
CA SER A 35 12.78 -0.40 -8.57
C SER A 35 12.70 -1.47 -9.65
N LYS A 36 13.78 -1.63 -10.43
CA LYS A 36 13.88 -2.68 -11.43
C LYS A 36 13.86 -4.07 -10.79
N GLN A 37 14.65 -4.31 -9.75
CA GLN A 37 14.65 -5.58 -9.02
C GLN A 37 13.27 -5.91 -8.45
N THR A 38 12.55 -4.93 -7.93
CA THR A 38 11.18 -5.11 -7.44
C THR A 38 10.22 -5.46 -8.56
N LYS A 39 10.28 -4.76 -9.69
CA LYS A 39 9.47 -5.07 -10.89
C LYS A 39 9.77 -6.48 -11.41
N ASP A 40 11.04 -6.83 -11.53
CA ASP A 40 11.48 -8.16 -12.00
C ASP A 40 11.04 -9.27 -11.02
N TYR A 41 11.11 -9.00 -9.72
CA TYR A 41 10.62 -9.91 -8.70
C TYR A 41 9.12 -10.15 -8.84
N PHE A 42 8.33 -9.10 -8.92
CA PHE A 42 6.88 -9.24 -9.08
C PHE A 42 6.51 -9.90 -10.41
N ALA A 43 7.16 -9.53 -11.52
CA ALA A 43 6.94 -10.19 -12.80
C ALA A 43 7.23 -11.69 -12.73
N LYS A 44 8.35 -12.06 -12.09
CA LYS A 44 8.76 -13.46 -11.92
C LYS A 44 7.79 -14.29 -11.09
N TYR A 45 7.20 -13.69 -10.07
CA TYR A 45 6.34 -14.40 -9.12
C TYR A 45 4.85 -14.07 -9.27
N TYR A 46 4.49 -13.33 -10.31
CA TYR A 46 3.14 -12.85 -10.55
C TYR A 46 2.06 -13.93 -10.40
N ASP A 47 2.17 -15.01 -11.19
CA ASP A 47 1.17 -16.09 -11.16
C ASP A 47 1.07 -16.75 -9.79
N LYS A 48 2.20 -16.93 -9.11
CA LYS A 48 2.23 -17.53 -7.79
C LYS A 48 1.59 -16.64 -6.73
N LEU A 49 1.89 -15.35 -6.74
CA LEU A 49 1.32 -14.39 -5.80
C LEU A 49 -0.19 -14.24 -6.02
N LYS A 50 -0.60 -14.03 -7.27
CA LYS A 50 -2.01 -13.98 -7.67
C LYS A 50 -2.76 -15.25 -7.24
N GLN A 51 -2.19 -16.42 -7.54
CA GLN A 51 -2.85 -17.70 -7.22
C GLN A 51 -3.05 -17.88 -5.71
N ARG A 52 -2.10 -17.47 -4.88
CA ARG A 52 -2.23 -17.55 -3.42
C ARG A 52 -3.39 -16.70 -2.89
N GLN A 53 -3.56 -15.51 -3.40
CA GLN A 53 -4.67 -14.64 -3.00
C GLN A 53 -6.01 -15.15 -3.54
N VAL A 54 -6.05 -15.65 -4.78
CA VAL A 54 -7.23 -16.31 -5.36
C VAL A 54 -7.64 -17.54 -4.55
N ASP A 55 -6.70 -18.38 -4.16
CA ASP A 55 -6.97 -19.57 -3.37
C ASP A 55 -7.51 -19.22 -1.98
N TYR A 56 -6.94 -18.21 -1.35
CA TYR A 56 -7.44 -17.71 -0.08
C TYR A 56 -8.87 -17.18 -0.18
N ALA A 57 -9.15 -16.32 -1.15
CA ALA A 57 -10.51 -15.83 -1.38
C ALA A 57 -11.51 -16.98 -1.66
N ARG A 58 -11.06 -17.98 -2.41
CA ARG A 58 -11.87 -19.18 -2.67
C ARG A 58 -12.14 -19.98 -1.39
N THR A 59 -11.14 -20.15 -0.52
CA THR A 59 -11.31 -20.82 0.78
C THR A 59 -12.36 -20.10 1.64
N LEU A 60 -12.38 -18.79 1.60
CA LEU A 60 -13.37 -17.97 2.30
C LEU A 60 -14.72 -17.88 1.59
N GLY A 61 -14.81 -18.31 0.33
CA GLY A 61 -16.03 -18.19 -0.47
C GLY A 61 -16.39 -16.75 -0.86
N VAL A 62 -15.39 -15.89 -1.01
CA VAL A 62 -15.55 -14.46 -1.34
C VAL A 62 -15.01 -14.11 -2.73
N ASP A 63 -15.46 -12.98 -3.28
CA ASP A 63 -14.96 -12.47 -4.55
C ASP A 63 -13.48 -12.05 -4.43
N TYR A 64 -12.70 -12.29 -5.49
CA TYR A 64 -11.33 -11.73 -5.64
C TYR A 64 -11.23 -10.89 -6.89
N ILE A 65 -10.68 -9.68 -6.75
CA ILE A 65 -10.48 -8.74 -7.86
C ILE A 65 -9.03 -8.26 -7.84
N LEU A 66 -8.34 -8.41 -8.98
CA LEU A 66 -7.02 -7.84 -9.19
C LEU A 66 -7.12 -6.64 -10.13
N HIS A 67 -6.65 -5.48 -9.67
CA HIS A 67 -6.51 -4.29 -10.50
C HIS A 67 -5.11 -4.23 -11.11
N GLU A 68 -5.07 -4.04 -12.41
CA GLU A 68 -3.84 -3.92 -13.18
C GLU A 68 -3.77 -2.57 -13.88
N TYR A 69 -2.70 -2.33 -14.65
CA TYR A 69 -2.58 -1.12 -15.46
C TYR A 69 -3.59 -1.17 -16.61
N ASP A 70 -4.66 -0.40 -16.48
CA ASP A 70 -5.80 -0.38 -17.40
C ASP A 70 -6.38 1.04 -17.59
N ASP A 71 -7.43 1.11 -18.37
CA ASP A 71 -8.14 2.36 -18.65
C ASP A 71 -8.75 3.02 -17.39
N ASP A 72 -9.15 2.24 -16.38
CA ASP A 72 -9.72 2.80 -15.15
C ASP A 72 -8.63 3.51 -14.34
N TYR A 73 -7.47 2.87 -14.21
CA TYR A 73 -6.32 3.49 -13.57
C TYR A 73 -5.82 4.74 -14.32
N THR A 74 -5.66 4.67 -15.63
CA THR A 74 -5.17 5.81 -16.43
C THR A 74 -6.13 7.01 -16.41
N LYS A 75 -7.44 6.77 -16.39
CA LYS A 75 -8.45 7.82 -16.17
C LYS A 75 -8.35 8.42 -14.78
N TYR A 76 -8.16 7.59 -13.75
CA TYR A 76 -7.97 8.06 -12.39
C TYR A 76 -6.71 8.94 -12.28
N VAL A 77 -5.58 8.50 -12.84
CA VAL A 77 -4.34 9.28 -12.89
C VAL A 77 -4.58 10.63 -13.57
N SER A 78 -5.24 10.62 -14.73
CA SER A 78 -5.53 11.84 -15.48
C SER A 78 -6.40 12.83 -14.69
N TYR A 79 -7.38 12.32 -13.96
CA TYR A 79 -8.21 13.13 -13.06
C TYR A 79 -7.39 13.66 -11.87
N PHE A 80 -6.61 12.82 -11.24
CA PHE A 80 -5.82 13.16 -10.06
C PHE A 80 -4.77 14.24 -10.36
N LYS A 81 -4.06 14.10 -11.48
CA LYS A 81 -3.04 15.04 -11.94
C LYS A 81 -3.55 16.44 -12.23
N LYS A 82 -4.83 16.63 -12.54
CA LYS A 82 -5.43 17.97 -12.70
C LYS A 82 -5.36 18.80 -11.43
N ASN A 83 -5.48 18.14 -10.27
CA ASN A 83 -5.48 18.81 -8.96
C ASN A 83 -4.12 18.72 -8.27
N TYR A 84 -3.36 17.68 -8.54
CA TYR A 84 -2.09 17.37 -7.89
C TYR A 84 -1.00 17.01 -8.90
N PRO A 85 -0.61 17.94 -9.79
CA PRO A 85 0.34 17.66 -10.88
C PRO A 85 1.74 17.24 -10.39
N GLN A 86 2.09 17.62 -9.15
CA GLN A 86 3.38 17.32 -8.53
C GLN A 86 3.51 15.86 -8.05
N ILE A 87 2.39 15.15 -7.86
CA ILE A 87 2.42 13.75 -7.39
C ILE A 87 2.77 12.84 -8.57
N SER A 88 3.77 11.97 -8.40
CA SER A 88 4.18 11.06 -9.46
C SER A 88 3.09 10.05 -9.82
N VAL A 89 3.08 9.57 -11.05
CA VAL A 89 2.14 8.51 -11.47
C VAL A 89 2.27 7.28 -10.59
N TYR A 90 3.46 6.96 -10.16
CA TYR A 90 3.71 5.85 -9.22
C TYR A 90 3.08 6.10 -7.85
N ASP A 91 3.24 7.30 -7.28
CA ASP A 91 2.70 7.60 -5.95
C ASP A 91 1.16 7.65 -5.94
N ILE A 92 0.55 7.93 -7.09
CA ILE A 92 -0.91 7.93 -7.26
C ILE A 92 -1.52 6.55 -6.97
N ILE A 93 -0.77 5.45 -7.12
CA ILE A 93 -1.23 4.09 -6.77
C ILE A 93 -1.75 4.04 -5.32
N ASN A 94 -1.08 4.73 -4.40
CA ASN A 94 -1.50 4.75 -2.99
C ASN A 94 -2.85 5.45 -2.77
N PHE A 95 -3.16 6.46 -3.58
CA PHE A 95 -4.46 7.14 -3.54
C PHE A 95 -5.53 6.34 -4.28
N TYR A 96 -5.16 5.64 -5.34
CA TYR A 96 -6.06 4.76 -6.07
C TYR A 96 -6.54 3.60 -5.19
N LYS A 97 -5.68 3.06 -4.35
CA LYS A 97 -6.02 2.08 -3.31
C LYS A 97 -7.20 2.57 -2.44
N GLN A 98 -7.13 3.80 -1.95
CA GLN A 98 -8.19 4.39 -1.13
C GLN A 98 -9.49 4.61 -1.92
N GLU A 99 -9.37 5.05 -3.16
CA GLU A 99 -10.52 5.20 -4.06
C GLU A 99 -11.23 3.87 -4.30
N LEU A 100 -10.49 2.78 -4.51
CA LEU A 100 -11.05 1.44 -4.68
C LEU A 100 -11.72 0.93 -3.40
N MET A 101 -11.10 1.12 -2.22
CA MET A 101 -11.75 0.82 -0.94
C MET A 101 -13.12 1.49 -0.86
N LYS A 102 -13.18 2.78 -1.12
CA LYS A 102 -14.44 3.54 -1.13
C LYS A 102 -15.43 2.98 -2.14
N ARG A 103 -15.01 2.70 -3.37
CA ARG A 103 -15.89 2.15 -4.42
C ARG A 103 -16.47 0.79 -4.04
N TYR A 104 -15.69 -0.05 -3.38
CA TYR A 104 -16.14 -1.38 -2.96
C TYR A 104 -17.00 -1.34 -1.71
N ALA A 105 -16.76 -0.45 -0.76
CA ALA A 105 -17.60 -0.25 0.40
C ALA A 105 -19.06 0.16 0.05
N HIS A 106 -19.30 0.67 -1.17
CA HIS A 106 -20.64 0.91 -1.69
C HIS A 106 -21.32 -0.29 -2.34
N LYS A 107 -20.58 -1.40 -2.56
CA LYS A 107 -21.07 -2.57 -3.32
C LYS A 107 -21.06 -3.87 -2.53
N TYR A 108 -20.24 -3.92 -1.49
CA TYR A 108 -20.00 -5.08 -0.66
C TYR A 108 -20.25 -4.72 0.80
N ASP A 109 -20.62 -5.71 1.57
CA ASP A 109 -20.82 -5.58 3.01
C ASP A 109 -19.49 -5.60 3.77
N GLU A 110 -18.49 -6.27 3.18
CA GLU A 110 -17.13 -6.36 3.72
C GLU A 110 -16.12 -6.22 2.58
N VAL A 111 -15.07 -5.47 2.82
CA VAL A 111 -14.02 -5.20 1.83
C VAL A 111 -12.64 -5.41 2.46
N CYS A 112 -11.81 -6.22 1.81
CA CYS A 112 -10.42 -6.38 2.21
C CYS A 112 -9.49 -6.02 1.05
N TYR A 113 -8.55 -5.12 1.31
CA TYR A 113 -7.40 -4.88 0.45
C TYR A 113 -6.19 -5.64 0.95
N LEU A 114 -5.49 -6.31 0.04
CA LEU A 114 -4.18 -6.92 0.28
C LEU A 114 -3.16 -6.36 -0.70
N ASP A 115 -2.01 -5.89 -0.23
CA ASP A 115 -0.89 -5.63 -1.12
C ASP A 115 -0.57 -6.91 -1.92
N PHE A 116 -0.15 -6.76 -3.16
CA PHE A 116 0.02 -7.90 -4.06
C PHE A 116 1.08 -8.91 -3.59
N ASP A 117 2.03 -8.48 -2.76
CA ASP A 117 3.06 -9.32 -2.13
C ASP A 117 2.64 -9.94 -0.78
N VAL A 118 1.44 -9.63 -0.31
CA VAL A 118 0.88 -10.31 0.86
C VAL A 118 0.48 -11.73 0.49
N ILE A 119 1.06 -12.70 1.18
CA ILE A 119 0.76 -14.12 1.00
C ILE A 119 -0.05 -14.60 2.20
N PRO A 120 -1.37 -14.84 2.05
CA PRO A 120 -2.16 -15.45 3.10
C PRO A 120 -1.56 -16.82 3.50
N ASN A 121 -1.38 -17.03 4.80
CA ASN A 121 -0.77 -18.23 5.37
C ASN A 121 -1.69 -18.93 6.39
N THR A 122 -2.97 -18.67 6.31
CA THR A 122 -4.03 -19.24 7.15
C THR A 122 -5.30 -19.40 6.32
N ASP A 123 -6.18 -20.28 6.79
CA ASP A 123 -7.54 -20.44 6.29
C ASP A 123 -8.54 -19.64 7.12
N ASP A 124 -8.08 -18.95 8.17
CA ASP A 124 -8.95 -18.09 8.98
C ASP A 124 -9.40 -16.88 8.18
N SER A 125 -10.63 -16.45 8.42
CA SER A 125 -11.19 -15.28 7.73
C SER A 125 -10.58 -13.98 8.24
N ILE A 126 -10.04 -13.19 7.32
CA ILE A 126 -9.57 -11.84 7.64
C ILE A 126 -10.72 -10.93 8.11
N PHE A 127 -11.95 -11.21 7.71
CA PHE A 127 -13.12 -10.45 8.10
C PHE A 127 -13.56 -10.71 9.55
N ASP A 128 -13.12 -11.82 10.15
CA ASP A 128 -13.42 -12.13 11.56
C ASP A 128 -12.55 -11.31 12.54
N VAL A 129 -11.50 -10.64 12.07
CA VAL A 129 -10.60 -9.85 12.92
C VAL A 129 -11.07 -8.41 13.11
N VAL A 130 -12.03 -7.94 12.30
CA VAL A 130 -12.56 -6.57 12.35
C VAL A 130 -14.06 -6.63 12.59
N LYS A 131 -14.56 -5.79 13.48
CA LYS A 131 -16.00 -5.69 13.70
C LYS A 131 -16.69 -4.95 12.55
N HIS A 132 -17.94 -5.26 12.29
CA HIS A 132 -18.70 -4.78 11.14
C HIS A 132 -18.83 -3.26 10.98
N ASP A 133 -18.54 -2.49 12.00
CA ASP A 133 -18.60 -1.03 12.01
C ASP A 133 -17.22 -0.37 12.19
N GLU A 134 -16.17 -1.17 12.06
CA GLU A 134 -14.78 -0.73 12.25
C GLU A 134 -13.98 -0.83 10.94
N PHE A 135 -13.00 0.04 10.82
CA PHE A 135 -11.96 -0.06 9.80
C PHE A 135 -10.69 -0.62 10.44
N GLY A 136 -10.18 -1.70 9.89
CA GLY A 136 -8.97 -2.37 10.35
C GLY A 136 -7.80 -2.15 9.40
N CYS A 137 -6.65 -1.85 9.95
CA CYS A 137 -5.37 -1.88 9.24
C CYS A 137 -4.25 -2.31 10.19
N ALA A 138 -3.15 -2.81 9.64
CA ALA A 138 -2.01 -3.18 10.47
C ALA A 138 -1.34 -1.92 11.03
N GLU A 139 -1.24 -1.82 12.35
CA GLU A 139 -0.48 -0.75 12.98
C GLU A 139 1.00 -0.86 12.60
N SER A 140 1.61 0.25 12.25
CA SER A 140 3.05 0.35 12.10
C SER A 140 3.68 0.17 13.47
N ASN A 141 4.27 -1.00 13.71
CA ASN A 141 4.67 -1.44 15.03
C ASN A 141 5.72 -0.51 15.66
N ARG A 142 5.26 0.30 16.60
CA ARG A 142 6.11 1.18 17.42
C ARG A 142 7.04 0.40 18.34
N GLU A 143 6.67 -0.84 18.67
CA GLU A 143 7.36 -1.68 19.64
C GLU A 143 8.27 -2.74 19.01
N ALA A 144 8.45 -2.73 17.69
CA ALA A 144 9.36 -3.66 17.06
C ALA A 144 10.74 -3.63 17.71
N GLU A 145 11.34 -4.79 17.93
CA GLU A 145 12.62 -4.91 18.65
C GLU A 145 13.72 -4.01 18.08
N TRP A 146 13.72 -3.81 16.79
CA TRP A 146 14.64 -2.93 16.12
C TRP A 146 14.30 -1.44 16.29
N GLY A 147 13.07 -1.06 16.62
CA GLY A 147 12.70 0.29 17.04
C GLY A 147 13.21 0.62 18.43
N LYS A 148 13.35 -0.38 19.30
CA LYS A 148 13.87 -0.20 20.66
C LYS A 148 15.37 0.08 20.72
N THR A 149 16.10 -0.29 19.68
CA THR A 149 17.56 -0.12 19.62
C THR A 149 17.99 1.20 18.98
N VAL A 150 17.07 1.94 18.40
CA VAL A 150 17.36 3.22 17.76
C VAL A 150 16.75 4.34 18.59
N GLU A 151 17.59 4.96 19.42
CA GLU A 151 17.24 6.23 20.05
C GLU A 151 17.11 7.29 18.98
N THR A 152 15.88 7.66 18.66
CA THR A 152 15.60 8.75 17.74
C THR A 152 14.69 9.77 18.39
N LYS A 153 14.84 11.03 17.97
CA LYS A 153 13.93 12.10 18.39
C LYS A 153 12.48 11.86 17.90
N TRP A 154 12.28 10.91 17.00
CA TRP A 154 10.98 10.56 16.46
C TRP A 154 10.36 9.36 17.13
N TYR A 155 10.84 9.07 18.33
CA TYR A 155 10.14 8.15 19.19
C TYR A 155 9.80 6.84 18.49
N ASN A 156 10.15 5.73 18.95
CA ASN A 156 9.78 4.37 18.54
C ASN A 156 9.30 4.14 17.08
N THR A 157 9.45 5.12 16.21
CA THR A 157 9.23 4.86 14.81
C THR A 157 10.20 3.83 14.34
N CYS A 158 9.71 2.87 13.67
CA CYS A 158 10.45 1.84 13.00
C CYS A 158 11.36 2.43 11.93
N ILE A 159 12.41 3.13 12.32
CA ILE A 159 13.35 3.73 11.38
C ILE A 159 14.36 2.69 10.98
N ARG A 160 14.09 1.96 9.92
CA ARG A 160 15.09 1.10 9.29
C ARG A 160 16.14 1.91 8.56
N ASN A 161 15.73 3.02 8.00
CA ASN A 161 16.57 3.97 7.31
C ASN A 161 16.09 5.37 7.68
N PRO A 162 16.90 6.17 8.41
CA PRO A 162 16.52 7.52 8.82
C PRO A 162 16.15 8.45 7.66
N SER A 163 16.65 8.19 6.46
CA SER A 163 16.33 8.94 5.25
C SER A 163 15.06 8.47 4.54
N SER A 164 14.47 7.38 4.98
CA SER A 164 13.24 6.86 4.38
C SER A 164 12.03 7.66 4.84
N LYS A 165 11.35 8.31 3.90
CA LYS A 165 10.10 9.04 4.16
C LYS A 165 9.04 8.17 4.81
N TYR A 166 8.95 6.91 4.44
CA TYR A 166 7.96 5.96 4.98
C TYR A 166 8.15 5.68 6.47
N TRP A 167 9.37 5.86 6.99
CA TRP A 167 9.72 5.53 8.35
C TRP A 167 9.86 6.76 9.24
N ASN A 168 9.80 7.95 8.62
CA ASN A 168 9.87 9.24 9.31
C ASN A 168 8.51 9.92 9.41
N CYS A 169 7.43 9.15 9.56
CA CYS A 169 6.07 9.68 9.57
C CYS A 169 5.87 10.77 10.63
N HIS A 170 6.42 10.62 11.83
CA HIS A 170 6.31 11.64 12.88
C HIS A 170 7.01 12.95 12.50
N ALA A 171 8.18 12.86 11.86
CA ALA A 171 8.87 14.07 11.35
C ALA A 171 8.05 14.75 10.27
N MET A 172 7.47 13.99 9.33
CA MET A 172 6.60 14.52 8.28
C MET A 172 5.33 15.15 8.85
N LEU A 173 4.68 14.50 9.81
CA LEU A 173 3.49 15.05 10.46
C LEU A 173 3.83 16.39 11.14
N ASN A 174 4.94 16.44 11.85
CA ASN A 174 5.41 17.66 12.50
C ASN A 174 5.74 18.79 11.50
N GLU A 175 6.38 18.47 10.36
CA GLU A 175 6.70 19.44 9.31
C GLU A 175 5.45 20.07 8.69
N ILE A 176 4.35 19.32 8.59
CA ILE A 176 3.08 19.82 8.04
C ILE A 176 2.12 20.36 9.13
N GLY A 177 2.58 20.44 10.38
CA GLY A 177 1.84 21.01 11.49
C GLY A 177 0.75 20.09 12.06
N LEU A 178 0.85 18.79 11.81
CA LEU A 178 0.00 17.77 12.42
C LEU A 178 0.64 17.19 13.69
N ASP A 179 -0.19 16.54 14.52
CA ASP A 179 0.28 15.89 15.73
C ASP A 179 1.26 14.74 15.40
N PRO A 180 2.53 14.84 15.82
CA PRO A 180 3.53 13.82 15.55
C PRO A 180 3.27 12.51 16.30
N ASP A 181 2.44 12.53 17.36
CA ASP A 181 2.08 11.34 18.13
C ASP A 181 0.90 10.56 17.53
N THR A 182 0.38 11.01 16.38
CA THR A 182 -0.66 10.28 15.65
C THR A 182 -0.17 8.88 15.26
N ASP A 183 -1.02 7.88 15.45
CA ASP A 183 -0.72 6.51 15.06
C ASP A 183 -0.49 6.40 13.57
N VAL A 184 0.52 5.62 13.22
CA VAL A 184 0.91 5.37 11.84
C VAL A 184 0.58 3.93 11.49
N PHE A 185 -0.14 3.76 10.39
CA PHE A 185 -0.62 2.46 9.96
C PHE A 185 0.05 2.00 8.67
N ASN A 186 0.28 0.70 8.59
CA ASN A 186 0.67 0.04 7.35
C ASN A 186 -0.59 -0.29 6.55
N THR A 187 -0.66 0.21 5.33
CA THR A 187 -1.80 0.01 4.44
C THR A 187 -1.67 -1.19 3.50
N GLY A 188 -0.75 -2.10 3.78
CA GLY A 188 -0.59 -3.35 3.02
C GLY A 188 -1.74 -4.33 3.22
N ILE A 189 -2.47 -4.19 4.35
CA ILE A 189 -3.73 -4.89 4.63
C ILE A 189 -4.69 -3.88 5.20
N MET A 190 -5.86 -3.75 4.58
CA MET A 190 -6.96 -2.90 5.05
C MET A 190 -8.27 -3.67 4.97
N VAL A 191 -9.09 -3.60 6.01
CA VAL A 191 -10.40 -4.27 6.10
C VAL A 191 -11.45 -3.28 6.56
N ALA A 192 -12.63 -3.30 5.93
CA ALA A 192 -13.77 -2.46 6.27
C ALA A 192 -15.08 -3.23 6.01
#